data_6ae6549582bfe8e49739848a46b4a87c
#
_entry.id   6ae6549582bfe8e49739848a46b4a87c
#
_cell.length_a   1.000
_cell.length_b   1.000
_cell.length_c   1.000
_cell.angle_alpha   90.00
_cell.angle_beta   90.00
_cell.angle_gamma   90.00
#
_symmetry.space_group_name_H-M   'P 1'
#
loop_
_entity.id
_entity.type
_entity.pdbx_description
1 polymer ?
#
loop_
_entity_poly.entity_id
_entity_poly.type
_entity_poly.pdbx_seq_one_letter_code
_entity_poly.pdbx_strand_id
1 'polypeptide(L)'
;RPISSAASDVYKRQEEFEPFIAKEGFTFKIKNGKVQYFSTLLNTNIYNFFYDIFKINNDYDVVVTDFEPISAFAAKKFNIPCIGVGHQYSFNTNIPMTIKMKFFSLFFPKFFTPVDKSIASHFYHFNQPILPPFIDEKLQNSNNAKQKKDVILVYVPWERQDKMLDICSKINSKKFIYYTNIDEQLEVNNVLLKPFSNVNFKKDLIESEGVITNAGFQLPSECIFLGKKLLCKPLLGQPEQEHNAKILSDLKLATTCNNLTTSTINDWIKNSSSRRIQYKNPVDLMIKIIENPEIDFSNEIIDIWDTNDNL
;
A
#
# COMPACT_ATOMS: atom_id res chain seq x y z
N ARG A 1 -10.55 -14.08 5.64
CA ARG A 1 -9.45 -13.39 4.93
C ARG A 1 -8.95 -12.28 5.84
N PRO A 2 -7.66 -12.18 6.16
CA PRO A 2 -7.13 -10.96 6.71
C PRO A 2 -7.06 -9.95 5.57
N ILE A 3 -7.94 -9.00 5.63
CA ILE A 3 -8.11 -7.96 4.62
C ILE A 3 -7.17 -6.82 5.05
N SER A 4 -6.23 -6.40 4.19
CA SER A 4 -5.57 -5.11 4.39
C SER A 4 -6.64 -4.01 4.32
N SER A 5 -6.48 -2.89 5.02
CA SER A 5 -7.47 -1.81 4.98
C SER A 5 -7.73 -1.33 3.56
N ALA A 6 -6.68 -1.27 2.74
CA ALA A 6 -6.77 -0.97 1.32
C ALA A 6 -7.57 -2.03 0.55
N ALA A 7 -7.37 -3.32 0.83
CA ALA A 7 -8.12 -4.38 0.15
C ALA A 7 -9.61 -4.40 0.55
N SER A 8 -9.96 -4.09 1.82
CA SER A 8 -11.38 -3.97 2.19
C SER A 8 -12.06 -2.77 1.55
N ASP A 9 -11.31 -1.69 1.30
CA ASP A 9 -11.79 -0.51 0.62
C ASP A 9 -12.00 -0.74 -0.87
N VAL A 10 -11.02 -1.35 -1.53
CA VAL A 10 -11.11 -1.73 -2.93
C VAL A 10 -12.31 -2.68 -3.13
N TYR A 11 -12.53 -3.64 -2.24
CA TYR A 11 -13.66 -4.57 -2.33
C TYR A 11 -15.02 -3.87 -2.19
N LYS A 12 -15.16 -2.94 -1.24
CA LYS A 12 -16.43 -2.19 -1.05
C LYS A 12 -16.67 -1.15 -2.12
N ARG A 13 -15.62 -0.55 -2.70
CA ARG A 13 -15.75 0.39 -3.80
C ARG A 13 -16.06 -0.30 -5.12
N GLN A 14 -15.57 -1.53 -5.32
CA GLN A 14 -15.85 -2.30 -6.51
C GLN A 14 -17.34 -2.68 -6.63
N GLU A 15 -18.05 -2.84 -5.51
CA GLU A 15 -19.49 -3.05 -5.49
C GLU A 15 -20.30 -1.82 -5.96
N GLU A 16 -19.68 -0.62 -5.97
CA GLU A 16 -20.28 0.62 -6.47
C GLU A 16 -20.19 0.74 -8.01
N PHE A 17 -19.38 -0.10 -8.66
CA PHE A 17 -19.17 -0.10 -10.12
C PHE A 17 -19.72 -1.38 -10.74
N GLU A 18 -20.86 -1.32 -11.37
CA GLU A 18 -21.40 -2.44 -12.15
C GLU A 18 -20.88 -2.43 -13.61
N PRO A 19 -20.63 -3.61 -14.20
CA PRO A 19 -20.72 -4.96 -13.62
C PRO A 19 -19.48 -5.35 -12.81
N PHE A 20 -19.70 -5.75 -11.53
CA PHE A 20 -18.65 -6.24 -10.66
C PHE A 20 -18.60 -7.78 -10.64
N ILE A 21 -17.43 -8.36 -10.94
CA ILE A 21 -17.22 -9.81 -10.91
C ILE A 21 -16.12 -10.13 -9.88
N ALA A 22 -16.52 -10.70 -8.74
CA ALA A 22 -15.57 -11.17 -7.74
C ALA A 22 -14.84 -12.43 -8.21
N LYS A 23 -13.50 -12.44 -8.14
CA LYS A 23 -12.64 -13.58 -8.47
C LYS A 23 -11.73 -13.92 -7.29
N GLU A 24 -11.38 -15.21 -7.16
CA GLU A 24 -10.40 -15.66 -6.19
C GLU A 24 -8.97 -15.40 -6.72
N GLY A 25 -8.44 -14.21 -6.48
CA GLY A 25 -7.07 -13.87 -6.84
C GLY A 25 -6.01 -14.64 -6.01
N PHE A 26 -4.75 -14.47 -6.36
CA PHE A 26 -3.62 -15.04 -5.64
C PHE A 26 -3.39 -14.30 -4.32
N THR A 27 -3.46 -15.00 -3.17
CA THR A 27 -3.28 -14.40 -1.84
C THR A 27 -2.19 -15.10 -1.05
N PHE A 28 -1.17 -14.36 -0.62
CA PHE A 28 -0.13 -14.89 0.26
C PHE A 28 -0.67 -15.24 1.66
N LYS A 29 -0.32 -16.43 2.16
CA LYS A 29 -0.57 -16.77 3.56
C LYS A 29 0.47 -16.14 4.46
N ILE A 30 0.00 -15.42 5.47
CA ILE A 30 0.85 -14.73 6.45
C ILE A 30 0.53 -15.28 7.83
N LYS A 31 1.57 -15.59 8.61
CA LYS A 31 1.46 -16.04 10.00
C LYS A 31 2.53 -15.36 10.85
N ASN A 32 2.10 -14.73 11.95
CA ASN A 32 2.98 -14.03 12.90
C ASN A 32 3.95 -13.04 12.22
N GLY A 33 3.45 -12.21 11.31
CA GLY A 33 4.25 -11.20 10.62
C GLY A 33 5.26 -11.74 9.60
N LYS A 34 5.11 -13.01 9.14
CA LYS A 34 5.98 -13.64 8.13
C LYS A 34 5.17 -14.28 7.01
N VAL A 35 5.62 -14.10 5.76
CA VAL A 35 5.04 -14.77 4.60
C VAL A 35 5.37 -16.26 4.61
N GLN A 36 4.34 -17.09 4.39
CA GLN A 36 4.42 -18.54 4.34
C GLN A 36 4.39 -19.01 2.88
N TYR A 37 5.49 -18.89 2.14
CA TYR A 37 5.54 -19.21 0.70
C TYR A 37 5.10 -20.63 0.36
N PHE A 38 5.60 -21.62 1.09
CA PHE A 38 5.25 -23.02 0.87
C PHE A 38 3.77 -23.31 1.12
N SER A 39 3.22 -22.77 2.20
CA SER A 39 1.80 -22.88 2.51
C SER A 39 0.91 -22.13 1.50
N THR A 40 1.39 -21.01 0.95
CA THR A 40 0.72 -20.28 -0.11
C THR A 40 0.62 -21.13 -1.37
N LEU A 41 1.74 -21.69 -1.82
CA LEU A 41 1.79 -22.53 -3.03
C LEU A 41 0.87 -23.76 -2.94
N LEU A 42 0.89 -24.45 -1.82
CA LEU A 42 0.05 -25.65 -1.60
C LEU A 42 -1.45 -25.35 -1.55
N ASN A 43 -1.84 -24.11 -1.21
CA ASN A 43 -3.25 -23.76 -1.05
C ASN A 43 -3.78 -22.87 -2.21
N THR A 44 -2.93 -22.56 -3.20
CA THR A 44 -3.40 -21.87 -4.40
C THR A 44 -4.11 -22.88 -5.29
N ASN A 45 -5.39 -22.65 -5.53
CA ASN A 45 -6.17 -23.47 -6.46
C ASN A 45 -5.86 -23.05 -7.90
N ILE A 46 -4.81 -23.64 -8.47
CA ILE A 46 -4.35 -23.38 -9.85
C ILE A 46 -5.47 -23.63 -10.86
N TYR A 47 -6.31 -24.64 -10.63
CA TYR A 47 -7.45 -24.93 -11.50
C TYR A 47 -8.46 -23.77 -11.52
N ASN A 48 -8.85 -23.24 -10.36
CA ASN A 48 -9.76 -22.09 -10.28
C ASN A 48 -9.14 -20.85 -10.93
N PHE A 49 -7.83 -20.64 -10.77
CA PHE A 49 -7.13 -19.54 -11.41
C PHE A 49 -7.26 -19.56 -12.94
N PHE A 50 -6.97 -20.71 -13.57
CA PHE A 50 -7.13 -20.85 -15.02
C PHE A 50 -8.61 -20.80 -15.44
N TYR A 51 -9.51 -21.44 -14.68
CA TYR A 51 -10.95 -21.40 -14.94
C TYR A 51 -11.49 -19.97 -14.94
N ASP A 52 -11.04 -19.14 -14.02
CA ASP A 52 -11.43 -17.73 -13.94
C ASP A 52 -10.96 -16.92 -15.15
N ILE A 53 -9.72 -17.16 -15.62
CA ILE A 53 -9.22 -16.55 -16.87
C ILE A 53 -10.08 -16.93 -18.08
N PHE A 54 -10.55 -18.19 -18.14
CA PHE A 54 -11.35 -18.68 -19.26
C PHE A 54 -12.78 -18.12 -19.27
N LYS A 55 -13.30 -17.67 -18.14
CA LYS A 55 -14.66 -17.12 -18.00
C LYS A 55 -14.76 -15.60 -18.15
N ILE A 56 -13.64 -14.91 -18.31
CA ILE A 56 -13.68 -13.46 -18.54
C ILE A 56 -14.21 -13.21 -19.96
N ASN A 57 -15.12 -12.23 -20.06
CA ASN A 57 -15.59 -11.72 -21.35
C ASN A 57 -14.43 -11.01 -22.09
N ASN A 58 -14.44 -11.04 -23.43
CA ASN A 58 -13.42 -10.45 -24.28
C ASN A 58 -13.89 -9.19 -25.05
N ASP A 59 -15.02 -8.62 -24.67
CA ASP A 59 -15.61 -7.43 -25.31
C ASP A 59 -15.03 -6.12 -24.76
N TYR A 60 -13.69 -6.06 -24.61
CA TYR A 60 -12.98 -4.88 -24.11
C TYR A 60 -11.91 -4.42 -25.11
N ASP A 61 -11.79 -3.10 -25.29
CA ASP A 61 -10.75 -2.48 -26.11
C ASP A 61 -9.40 -2.41 -25.41
N VAL A 62 -9.39 -2.29 -24.06
CA VAL A 62 -8.21 -2.22 -23.21
C VAL A 62 -8.48 -2.83 -21.84
N VAL A 63 -7.49 -3.46 -21.27
CA VAL A 63 -7.51 -3.94 -19.88
C VAL A 63 -6.53 -3.12 -19.05
N VAL A 64 -6.98 -2.58 -17.93
CA VAL A 64 -6.12 -1.94 -16.93
C VAL A 64 -6.04 -2.84 -15.69
N THR A 65 -4.83 -3.15 -15.24
CA THR A 65 -4.61 -4.04 -14.09
C THR A 65 -3.75 -3.39 -13.02
N ASP A 66 -4.20 -3.46 -11.76
CA ASP A 66 -3.40 -3.10 -10.58
C ASP A 66 -2.69 -4.35 -10.05
N PHE A 67 -1.68 -4.78 -10.79
CA PHE A 67 -0.84 -5.94 -10.48
C PHE A 67 -1.65 -7.23 -10.19
N GLU A 68 -2.78 -7.40 -10.88
CA GLU A 68 -3.70 -8.52 -10.73
C GLU A 68 -3.53 -9.52 -11.88
N PRO A 69 -3.13 -10.78 -11.61
CA PRO A 69 -2.74 -11.72 -12.67
C PRO A 69 -3.91 -12.22 -13.53
N ILE A 70 -5.14 -12.37 -13.00
CA ILE A 70 -6.26 -12.94 -13.76
C ILE A 70 -6.60 -12.04 -14.94
N SER A 71 -6.73 -10.72 -14.70
CA SER A 71 -7.03 -9.74 -15.75
C SER A 71 -5.89 -9.64 -16.78
N ALA A 72 -4.63 -9.64 -16.31
CA ALA A 72 -3.46 -9.58 -17.19
C ALA A 72 -3.35 -10.83 -18.10
N PHE A 73 -3.55 -12.04 -17.56
CA PHE A 73 -3.53 -13.26 -18.35
C PHE A 73 -4.76 -13.40 -19.28
N ALA A 74 -5.94 -12.88 -18.86
CA ALA A 74 -7.11 -12.83 -19.73
C ALA A 74 -6.87 -11.90 -20.92
N ALA A 75 -6.34 -10.70 -20.70
CA ALA A 75 -5.97 -9.78 -21.76
C ALA A 75 -4.99 -10.42 -22.74
N LYS A 76 -3.93 -11.06 -22.25
CA LYS A 76 -2.97 -11.78 -23.09
C LYS A 76 -3.62 -12.92 -23.90
N LYS A 77 -4.53 -13.68 -23.29
CA LYS A 77 -5.25 -14.77 -23.96
C LYS A 77 -6.10 -14.28 -25.14
N PHE A 78 -6.75 -13.14 -24.98
CA PHE A 78 -7.65 -12.57 -25.99
C PHE A 78 -6.98 -11.54 -26.90
N ASN A 79 -5.66 -11.31 -26.76
CA ASN A 79 -4.90 -10.29 -27.47
C ASN A 79 -5.48 -8.88 -27.29
N ILE A 80 -5.96 -8.56 -26.09
CA ILE A 80 -6.44 -7.23 -25.73
C ILE A 80 -5.25 -6.45 -25.13
N PRO A 81 -5.02 -5.19 -25.55
CA PRO A 81 -3.98 -4.34 -24.94
C PRO A 81 -4.13 -4.28 -23.43
N CYS A 82 -3.03 -4.52 -22.69
CA CYS A 82 -3.03 -4.55 -21.24
C CYS A 82 -2.06 -3.52 -20.65
N ILE A 83 -2.59 -2.62 -19.83
CA ILE A 83 -1.82 -1.58 -19.13
C ILE A 83 -1.80 -1.89 -17.65
N GLY A 84 -0.59 -2.10 -17.11
CA GLY A 84 -0.39 -2.25 -15.68
C GLY A 84 -0.23 -0.91 -14.98
N VAL A 85 -0.99 -0.66 -13.93
CA VAL A 85 -0.87 0.54 -13.10
C VAL A 85 -0.57 0.11 -11.67
N GLY A 86 0.44 0.67 -11.03
CA GLY A 86 0.67 0.39 -9.62
C GLY A 86 2.12 0.48 -9.16
N HIS A 87 2.28 0.31 -7.86
CA HIS A 87 3.57 0.43 -7.20
C HIS A 87 4.58 -0.64 -7.65
N GLN A 88 4.12 -1.87 -7.87
CA GLN A 88 4.99 -3.00 -8.22
C GLN A 88 5.69 -2.80 -9.57
N TYR A 89 5.10 -2.02 -10.47
CA TYR A 89 5.71 -1.70 -11.75
C TYR A 89 6.90 -0.73 -11.64
N SER A 90 7.06 -0.03 -10.50
CA SER A 90 8.24 0.81 -10.24
C SER A 90 9.52 -0.02 -10.17
N PHE A 91 9.42 -1.30 -9.81
CA PHE A 91 10.56 -2.22 -9.78
C PHE A 91 11.08 -2.62 -11.17
N ASN A 92 10.36 -2.25 -12.23
CA ASN A 92 10.83 -2.37 -13.61
C ASN A 92 11.63 -1.15 -14.08
N THR A 93 11.71 -0.11 -13.27
CA THR A 93 12.45 1.13 -13.55
C THR A 93 13.82 1.13 -12.84
N ASN A 94 14.64 2.13 -13.10
CA ASN A 94 15.99 2.21 -12.54
C ASN A 94 16.01 2.91 -11.16
N ILE A 95 15.15 2.46 -10.22
CA ILE A 95 15.15 2.95 -8.85
C ILE A 95 16.22 2.24 -7.99
N PRO A 96 16.67 2.86 -6.87
CA PRO A 96 17.54 2.19 -5.91
C PRO A 96 16.86 0.95 -5.33
N MET A 97 17.42 -0.23 -5.52
CA MET A 97 16.85 -1.50 -5.06
C MET A 97 17.79 -2.27 -4.14
N THR A 98 17.23 -2.97 -3.14
CA THR A 98 17.95 -3.97 -2.37
C THR A 98 18.30 -5.17 -3.26
N ILE A 99 19.36 -5.92 -2.92
CA ILE A 99 19.77 -7.12 -3.69
C ILE A 99 18.61 -8.11 -3.82
N LYS A 100 17.87 -8.36 -2.72
CA LYS A 100 16.69 -9.23 -2.73
C LYS A 100 15.63 -8.74 -3.70
N MET A 101 15.36 -7.41 -3.71
CA MET A 101 14.37 -6.83 -4.58
C MET A 101 14.79 -6.88 -6.05
N LYS A 102 16.07 -6.68 -6.37
CA LYS A 102 16.59 -6.86 -7.73
C LYS A 102 16.31 -8.26 -8.26
N PHE A 103 16.61 -9.31 -7.50
CA PHE A 103 16.30 -10.69 -7.91
C PHE A 103 14.80 -10.92 -8.06
N PHE A 104 13.99 -10.41 -7.15
CA PHE A 104 12.54 -10.52 -7.23
C PHE A 104 11.96 -9.82 -8.47
N SER A 105 12.43 -8.62 -8.77
CA SER A 105 11.94 -7.82 -9.90
C SER A 105 12.30 -8.39 -11.27
N LEU A 106 13.37 -9.17 -11.40
CA LEU A 106 13.77 -9.77 -12.66
C LEU A 106 12.73 -10.73 -13.25
N PHE A 107 12.04 -11.46 -12.39
CA PHE A 107 11.14 -12.53 -12.82
C PHE A 107 9.69 -12.25 -12.45
N PHE A 108 9.42 -11.73 -11.26
CA PHE A 108 8.09 -11.71 -10.70
C PHE A 108 7.09 -10.84 -11.50
N PRO A 109 7.36 -9.57 -11.87
CA PRO A 109 6.38 -8.77 -12.59
C PRO A 109 6.01 -9.34 -13.96
N LYS A 110 7.02 -9.78 -14.74
CA LYS A 110 6.80 -10.28 -16.09
C LYS A 110 6.03 -11.61 -16.14
N PHE A 111 6.25 -12.48 -15.15
CA PHE A 111 5.58 -13.78 -15.11
C PHE A 111 4.27 -13.74 -14.35
N PHE A 112 4.13 -12.83 -13.39
CA PHE A 112 2.93 -12.76 -12.57
C PHE A 112 1.83 -11.90 -13.19
N THR A 113 2.18 -10.77 -13.79
CA THR A 113 1.23 -9.87 -14.47
C THR A 113 1.82 -9.42 -15.80
N PRO A 114 1.69 -10.24 -16.87
CA PRO A 114 2.18 -9.87 -18.19
C PRO A 114 1.35 -8.71 -18.75
N VAL A 115 1.97 -7.54 -18.90
CA VAL A 115 1.36 -6.32 -19.44
C VAL A 115 2.15 -5.80 -20.63
N ASP A 116 1.50 -5.10 -21.56
CA ASP A 116 2.15 -4.51 -22.74
C ASP A 116 2.84 -3.18 -22.37
N LYS A 117 2.20 -2.39 -21.52
CA LYS A 117 2.74 -1.13 -20.99
C LYS A 117 2.51 -1.07 -19.48
N SER A 118 3.41 -0.42 -18.74
CA SER A 118 3.23 -0.23 -17.31
C SER A 118 3.37 1.24 -16.90
N ILE A 119 2.52 1.66 -15.96
CA ILE A 119 2.51 2.98 -15.33
C ILE A 119 2.90 2.75 -13.87
N ALA A 120 4.12 3.14 -13.53
CA ALA A 120 4.68 2.98 -12.19
C ALA A 120 4.21 4.08 -11.24
N SER A 121 4.03 3.76 -9.96
CA SER A 121 3.83 4.73 -8.88
C SER A 121 4.74 4.41 -7.71
N HIS A 122 5.33 5.43 -7.05
CA HIS A 122 6.24 5.25 -5.91
C HIS A 122 6.21 6.46 -4.96
N PHE A 123 6.85 6.34 -3.79
CA PHE A 123 7.01 7.44 -2.81
C PHE A 123 7.81 8.62 -3.36
N TYR A 124 8.69 8.37 -4.32
CA TYR A 124 9.54 9.36 -4.97
C TYR A 124 9.91 8.91 -6.39
N HIS A 125 10.19 9.83 -7.29
CA HIS A 125 10.40 9.54 -8.72
C HIS A 125 11.80 9.04 -9.08
N PHE A 126 12.84 9.33 -8.30
CA PHE A 126 14.23 8.94 -8.57
C PHE A 126 14.73 9.32 -9.98
N ASN A 127 14.24 10.43 -10.52
CA ASN A 127 14.48 10.87 -11.91
C ASN A 127 14.05 9.81 -12.96
N GLN A 128 13.01 9.04 -12.65
CA GLN A 128 12.38 8.06 -13.53
C GLN A 128 10.94 8.49 -13.82
N PRO A 129 10.32 8.03 -14.93
CA PRO A 129 8.92 8.33 -15.24
C PRO A 129 7.99 7.52 -14.33
N ILE A 130 7.90 7.92 -13.09
CA ILE A 130 7.13 7.28 -12.01
C ILE A 130 6.11 8.29 -11.50
N LEU A 131 4.84 7.92 -11.49
CA LEU A 131 3.76 8.75 -10.94
C LEU A 131 3.85 8.85 -9.41
N PRO A 132 3.42 9.97 -8.81
CA PRO A 132 3.20 10.02 -7.38
C PRO A 132 2.12 9.04 -6.93
N PRO A 133 2.04 8.73 -5.63
CA PRO A 133 0.99 7.87 -5.08
C PRO A 133 -0.41 8.44 -5.32
N PHE A 134 -1.36 7.55 -5.55
CA PHE A 134 -2.79 7.89 -5.65
C PHE A 134 -3.35 8.09 -4.24
N ILE A 135 -3.57 9.35 -3.86
CA ILE A 135 -4.11 9.70 -2.53
C ILE A 135 -5.63 9.84 -2.62
N ASP A 136 -6.33 9.26 -1.66
CA ASP A 136 -7.79 9.37 -1.58
C ASP A 136 -8.25 10.84 -1.52
N GLU A 137 -9.28 11.19 -2.29
CA GLU A 137 -9.79 12.55 -2.39
C GLU A 137 -10.23 13.14 -1.04
N LYS A 138 -10.78 12.31 -0.14
CA LYS A 138 -11.15 12.74 1.21
C LYS A 138 -9.95 13.17 2.04
N LEU A 139 -8.78 12.54 1.81
CA LEU A 139 -7.52 12.93 2.46
C LEU A 139 -6.95 14.20 1.82
N GLN A 140 -7.05 14.36 0.50
CA GLN A 140 -6.61 15.57 -0.19
C GLN A 140 -7.36 16.82 0.30
N ASN A 141 -8.65 16.69 0.57
CA ASN A 141 -9.51 17.77 1.06
C ASN A 141 -9.39 18.03 2.58
N SER A 142 -8.56 17.27 3.30
CA SER A 142 -8.46 17.36 4.77
C SER A 142 -7.40 18.34 5.30
N ASN A 143 -6.82 19.19 4.47
CA ASN A 143 -5.67 20.05 4.78
C ASN A 143 -5.82 20.94 6.04
N ASN A 144 -7.04 21.21 6.52
CA ASN A 144 -7.33 22.04 7.67
C ASN A 144 -7.78 21.27 8.92
N ALA A 145 -7.72 19.95 8.91
CA ALA A 145 -8.16 19.16 10.06
C ALA A 145 -7.18 19.30 11.24
N LYS A 146 -7.71 19.55 12.44
CA LYS A 146 -6.89 19.63 13.66
C LYS A 146 -6.33 18.26 14.02
N GLN A 147 -5.02 18.16 14.07
CA GLN A 147 -4.34 16.99 14.61
C GLN A 147 -4.42 16.95 16.14
N LYS A 148 -4.68 15.77 16.69
CA LYS A 148 -4.59 15.48 18.12
C LYS A 148 -3.15 15.09 18.46
N LYS A 149 -2.41 15.95 19.12
CA LYS A 149 -0.98 15.78 19.41
C LYS A 149 -0.63 14.63 20.38
N ASP A 150 -1.62 13.92 20.90
CA ASP A 150 -1.46 12.84 21.87
C ASP A 150 -1.98 11.48 21.37
N VAL A 151 -2.43 11.39 20.12
CA VAL A 151 -3.06 10.20 19.56
C VAL A 151 -2.17 9.55 18.50
N ILE A 152 -1.87 8.27 18.68
CA ILE A 152 -1.14 7.43 17.72
C ILE A 152 -2.11 6.39 17.13
N LEU A 153 -2.19 6.34 15.82
CA LEU A 153 -2.94 5.31 15.10
C LEU A 153 -2.07 4.07 14.90
N VAL A 154 -2.62 2.90 15.21
CA VAL A 154 -1.92 1.60 15.06
C VAL A 154 -2.68 0.74 14.05
N TYR A 155 -1.99 0.35 12.98
CA TYR A 155 -2.50 -0.55 11.96
C TYR A 155 -1.43 -1.55 11.53
N VAL A 156 -1.36 -2.66 12.23
CA VAL A 156 -0.40 -3.75 12.00
C VAL A 156 -1.13 -5.11 12.00
N PRO A 157 -1.95 -5.37 10.97
CA PRO A 157 -2.88 -6.52 10.95
C PRO A 157 -2.17 -7.89 11.00
N TRP A 158 -0.86 -7.91 10.76
CA TRP A 158 -0.07 -9.14 10.73
C TRP A 158 0.67 -9.43 12.05
N GLU A 159 0.62 -8.49 13.00
CA GLU A 159 1.18 -8.67 14.33
C GLU A 159 0.16 -9.35 15.26
N ARG A 160 0.66 -9.98 16.32
CA ARG A 160 -0.20 -10.54 17.35
C ARG A 160 -0.89 -9.41 18.12
N GLN A 161 -2.22 -9.45 18.15
CA GLN A 161 -3.05 -8.42 18.79
C GLN A 161 -2.75 -8.28 20.29
N ASP A 162 -2.67 -9.41 21.02
CA ASP A 162 -2.37 -9.42 22.45
C ASP A 162 -1.02 -8.77 22.77
N LYS A 163 0.00 -9.06 21.97
CA LYS A 163 1.33 -8.46 22.11
C LYS A 163 1.30 -6.96 21.84
N MET A 164 0.63 -6.52 20.79
CA MET A 164 0.54 -5.09 20.46
C MET A 164 -0.24 -4.30 21.50
N LEU A 165 -1.33 -4.88 22.04
CA LEU A 165 -2.09 -4.30 23.13
C LEU A 165 -1.23 -4.13 24.38
N ASP A 166 -0.48 -5.16 24.78
CA ASP A 166 0.44 -5.11 25.93
C ASP A 166 1.53 -4.02 25.76
N ILE A 167 2.10 -3.93 24.56
CA ILE A 167 3.13 -2.91 24.26
C ILE A 167 2.55 -1.50 24.37
N CYS A 168 1.42 -1.22 23.72
CA CYS A 168 0.79 0.11 23.68
C CYS A 168 0.28 0.51 25.08
N SER A 169 -0.30 -0.42 25.84
CA SER A 169 -0.82 -0.17 27.20
C SER A 169 0.26 0.26 28.21
N LYS A 170 1.53 -0.06 27.95
CA LYS A 170 2.68 0.33 28.79
C LYS A 170 3.22 1.73 28.49
N ILE A 171 2.69 2.42 27.47
CA ILE A 171 3.17 3.75 27.02
C ILE A 171 2.15 4.82 27.42
N ASN A 172 2.21 5.29 28.65
CA ASN A 172 1.23 6.22 29.21
C ASN A 172 1.30 7.64 28.64
N SER A 173 2.34 7.98 27.87
CA SER A 173 2.53 9.33 27.29
C SER A 173 1.66 9.61 26.07
N LYS A 174 0.98 8.62 25.51
CA LYS A 174 0.12 8.71 24.33
C LYS A 174 -1.14 7.86 24.49
N LYS A 175 -2.18 8.25 23.76
CA LYS A 175 -3.36 7.44 23.50
C LYS A 175 -3.17 6.69 22.19
N PHE A 176 -3.62 5.46 22.12
CA PHE A 176 -3.53 4.63 20.93
C PHE A 176 -4.91 4.29 20.40
N ILE A 177 -5.12 4.43 19.09
CA ILE A 177 -6.27 3.87 18.38
C ILE A 177 -5.75 2.69 17.57
N TYR A 178 -6.13 1.49 17.96
CA TYR A 178 -5.64 0.26 17.34
C TYR A 178 -6.74 -0.45 16.56
N TYR A 179 -6.63 -0.40 15.24
CA TYR A 179 -7.50 -1.13 14.33
C TYR A 179 -7.07 -2.58 14.21
N THR A 180 -7.96 -3.49 14.59
CA THR A 180 -7.68 -4.93 14.67
C THR A 180 -8.94 -5.76 14.43
N ASN A 181 -8.81 -7.09 14.36
CA ASN A 181 -9.91 -8.01 14.11
C ASN A 181 -10.71 -8.24 15.39
N ILE A 182 -11.69 -7.39 15.64
CA ILE A 182 -12.68 -7.47 16.74
C ILE A 182 -14.05 -7.10 16.17
N ASP A 183 -15.11 -7.53 16.84
CA ASP A 183 -16.48 -7.26 16.40
C ASP A 183 -16.95 -5.87 16.88
N GLU A 184 -16.58 -5.48 18.09
CA GLU A 184 -17.01 -4.23 18.72
C GLU A 184 -15.82 -3.45 19.29
N GLN A 185 -16.00 -2.13 19.39
CA GLN A 185 -15.01 -1.24 19.98
C GLN A 185 -14.81 -1.54 21.47
N LEU A 186 -13.56 -1.57 21.91
CA LEU A 186 -13.17 -1.85 23.29
C LEU A 186 -12.07 -0.90 23.75
N GLU A 187 -12.19 -0.32 24.93
CA GLU A 187 -11.14 0.49 25.54
C GLU A 187 -10.41 -0.30 26.63
N VAL A 188 -9.09 -0.36 26.53
CA VAL A 188 -8.20 -1.01 27.51
C VAL A 188 -7.08 -0.04 27.86
N ASN A 189 -7.08 0.51 29.06
CA ASN A 189 -6.15 1.55 29.52
C ASN A 189 -6.16 2.77 28.57
N ASN A 190 -5.01 3.07 27.97
CA ASN A 190 -4.81 4.14 27.00
C ASN A 190 -4.98 3.69 25.54
N VAL A 191 -5.49 2.50 25.29
CA VAL A 191 -5.68 1.90 23.96
C VAL A 191 -7.15 1.71 23.65
N LEU A 192 -7.63 2.39 22.60
CA LEU A 192 -8.94 2.21 22.02
C LEU A 192 -8.81 1.24 20.84
N LEU A 193 -9.27 -0.02 21.04
CA LEU A 193 -9.37 -0.99 19.96
C LEU A 193 -10.61 -0.69 19.12
N LYS A 194 -10.46 -0.72 17.81
CA LYS A 194 -11.57 -0.52 16.85
C LYS A 194 -11.61 -1.66 15.83
N PRO A 195 -12.81 -2.09 15.43
CA PRO A 195 -12.96 -2.99 14.28
C PRO A 195 -12.54 -2.29 12.98
N PHE A 196 -12.21 -3.05 11.96
CA PHE A 196 -11.88 -2.52 10.66
C PHE A 196 -13.06 -1.74 10.07
N SER A 197 -12.82 -0.45 9.75
CA SER A 197 -13.81 0.45 9.17
C SER A 197 -13.10 1.53 8.37
N ASN A 198 -13.39 1.62 7.08
CA ASN A 198 -12.76 2.60 6.21
C ASN A 198 -13.05 4.05 6.63
N VAL A 199 -14.31 4.38 6.83
CA VAL A 199 -14.73 5.75 7.15
C VAL A 199 -14.14 6.23 8.47
N ASN A 200 -14.20 5.41 9.51
CA ASN A 200 -13.63 5.73 10.81
C ASN A 200 -12.10 5.77 10.77
N PHE A 201 -11.48 4.85 10.01
CA PHE A 201 -10.03 4.79 9.86
C PHE A 201 -9.47 6.08 9.25
N LYS A 202 -10.06 6.57 8.15
CA LYS A 202 -9.62 7.82 7.52
C LYS A 202 -9.75 9.02 8.43
N LYS A 203 -10.85 9.10 9.18
CA LYS A 203 -11.03 10.15 10.18
C LYS A 203 -9.94 10.10 11.24
N ASP A 204 -9.70 8.94 11.83
CA ASP A 204 -8.69 8.77 12.87
C ASP A 204 -7.27 8.98 12.31
N LEU A 205 -7.01 8.61 11.05
CA LEU A 205 -5.75 8.89 10.35
C LEU A 205 -5.51 10.40 10.22
N ILE A 206 -6.52 11.15 9.79
CA ILE A 206 -6.44 12.61 9.65
C ILE A 206 -6.17 13.26 11.02
N GLU A 207 -6.84 12.81 12.07
CA GLU A 207 -6.74 13.38 13.41
C GLU A 207 -5.48 12.95 14.19
N SER A 208 -4.84 11.83 13.85
CA SER A 208 -3.68 11.31 14.58
C SER A 208 -2.41 12.17 14.43
N GLU A 209 -1.53 12.16 15.44
CA GLU A 209 -0.18 12.75 15.37
C GLU A 209 0.76 11.88 14.54
N GLY A 210 0.65 10.56 14.70
CA GLY A 210 1.54 9.61 14.06
C GLY A 210 0.88 8.25 13.87
N VAL A 211 1.53 7.42 13.07
CA VAL A 211 1.01 6.11 12.65
C VAL A 211 2.07 5.03 12.82
N ILE A 212 1.68 3.90 13.40
CA ILE A 212 2.47 2.67 13.45
C ILE A 212 1.84 1.68 12.49
N THR A 213 2.59 1.24 11.46
CA THR A 213 2.05 0.36 10.42
C THR A 213 3.09 -0.60 9.85
N ASN A 214 2.65 -1.53 9.01
CA ASN A 214 3.55 -2.28 8.16
C ASN A 214 4.04 -1.42 6.98
N ALA A 215 5.15 -1.82 6.34
CA ALA A 215 5.75 -1.06 5.24
C ALA A 215 5.10 -1.38 3.88
N GLY A 216 3.76 -1.38 3.82
CA GLY A 216 3.03 -1.40 2.55
C GLY A 216 3.22 -0.09 1.79
N PHE A 217 2.61 0.06 0.63
CA PHE A 217 2.73 1.28 -0.17
C PHE A 217 1.68 2.34 0.21
N GLN A 218 0.40 1.97 0.20
CA GLN A 218 -0.71 2.93 0.27
C GLN A 218 -0.75 3.75 1.57
N LEU A 219 -0.82 3.09 2.73
CA LEU A 219 -0.94 3.79 4.01
C LEU A 219 0.29 4.65 4.35
N PRO A 220 1.54 4.21 4.14
CA PRO A 220 2.69 5.10 4.24
C PRO A 220 2.62 6.33 3.33
N SER A 221 2.16 6.19 2.08
CA SER A 221 1.97 7.32 1.16
C SER A 221 0.95 8.33 1.68
N GLU A 222 -0.18 7.86 2.21
CA GLU A 222 -1.20 8.70 2.85
C GLU A 222 -0.65 9.41 4.10
N CYS A 223 0.16 8.72 4.90
CA CYS A 223 0.82 9.31 6.08
C CYS A 223 1.80 10.42 5.69
N ILE A 224 2.60 10.20 4.64
CA ILE A 224 3.56 11.18 4.12
C ILE A 224 2.80 12.40 3.57
N PHE A 225 1.75 12.18 2.79
CA PHE A 225 0.89 13.26 2.27
C PHE A 225 0.30 14.11 3.39
N LEU A 226 -0.16 13.48 4.46
CA LEU A 226 -0.74 14.16 5.64
C LEU A 226 0.31 14.74 6.61
N GLY A 227 1.60 14.48 6.39
CA GLY A 227 2.69 14.91 7.28
C GLY A 227 2.64 14.25 8.64
N LYS A 228 2.31 12.95 8.71
CA LYS A 228 2.27 12.19 9.96
C LYS A 228 3.66 11.68 10.36
N LYS A 229 3.95 11.62 11.66
CA LYS A 229 5.06 10.80 12.15
C LYS A 229 4.79 9.36 11.78
N LEU A 230 5.75 8.66 11.20
CA LEU A 230 5.54 7.32 10.67
C LEU A 230 6.56 6.33 11.22
N LEU A 231 6.06 5.24 11.83
CA LEU A 231 6.85 4.09 12.23
C LEU A 231 6.43 2.87 11.42
N CYS A 232 7.34 2.34 10.61
CA CYS A 232 7.11 1.20 9.76
C CYS A 232 7.85 -0.05 10.23
N LYS A 233 7.12 -1.15 10.36
CA LYS A 233 7.68 -2.50 10.53
C LYS A 233 7.35 -3.36 9.32
N PRO A 234 8.33 -3.69 8.45
CA PRO A 234 8.06 -4.55 7.29
C PRO A 234 7.67 -5.96 7.73
N LEU A 235 6.89 -6.64 6.89
CA LEU A 235 6.67 -8.08 7.00
C LEU A 235 7.95 -8.82 6.65
N LEU A 236 8.45 -9.64 7.55
CA LEU A 236 9.65 -10.42 7.31
C LEU A 236 9.41 -11.46 6.20
N GLY A 237 10.32 -11.48 5.23
CA GLY A 237 10.23 -12.37 4.07
C GLY A 237 9.31 -11.84 2.96
N GLN A 238 8.82 -10.61 3.03
CA GLN A 238 8.16 -9.95 1.91
C GLN A 238 9.10 -8.91 1.29
N PRO A 239 9.71 -9.21 0.11
CA PRO A 239 10.75 -8.37 -0.48
C PRO A 239 10.32 -6.93 -0.74
N GLU A 240 9.06 -6.72 -1.16
CA GLU A 240 8.47 -5.41 -1.40
C GLU A 240 8.44 -4.57 -0.10
N GLN A 241 7.92 -5.11 1.01
CA GLN A 241 7.86 -4.35 2.25
C GLN A 241 9.23 -4.10 2.89
N GLU A 242 10.16 -5.07 2.79
CA GLU A 242 11.55 -4.88 3.23
C GLU A 242 12.21 -3.77 2.40
N HIS A 243 11.91 -3.71 1.10
CA HIS A 243 12.40 -2.67 0.21
C HIS A 243 11.75 -1.30 0.50
N ASN A 244 10.44 -1.24 0.63
CA ASN A 244 9.71 -0.02 0.97
C ASN A 244 10.20 0.58 2.29
N ALA A 245 10.41 -0.25 3.32
CA ALA A 245 10.97 0.19 4.60
C ALA A 245 12.35 0.84 4.42
N LYS A 246 13.21 0.22 3.59
CA LYS A 246 14.54 0.79 3.30
C LYS A 246 14.42 2.15 2.59
N ILE A 247 13.61 2.27 1.55
CA ILE A 247 13.41 3.51 0.81
C ILE A 247 12.84 4.61 1.73
N LEU A 248 11.82 4.28 2.52
CA LEU A 248 11.24 5.22 3.48
C LEU A 248 12.27 5.74 4.50
N SER A 249 13.17 4.87 4.94
CA SER A 249 14.26 5.23 5.84
C SER A 249 15.34 6.08 5.15
N ASP A 250 15.79 5.67 3.97
CA ASP A 250 16.82 6.37 3.18
C ASP A 250 16.40 7.80 2.83
N LEU A 251 15.12 7.98 2.47
CA LEU A 251 14.50 9.28 2.18
C LEU A 251 14.08 10.05 3.46
N LYS A 252 14.30 9.49 4.65
CA LYS A 252 13.89 10.08 5.94
C LYS A 252 12.39 10.41 6.02
N LEU A 253 11.56 9.60 5.35
CA LEU A 253 10.09 9.73 5.34
C LEU A 253 9.43 8.95 6.48
N ALA A 254 10.11 7.92 7.00
CA ALA A 254 9.66 7.14 8.13
C ALA A 254 10.81 6.66 9.00
N THR A 255 10.52 6.40 10.27
CA THR A 255 11.36 5.53 11.11
C THR A 255 10.99 4.08 10.82
N THR A 256 11.99 3.20 10.72
CA THR A 256 11.76 1.77 10.47
C THR A 256 12.33 0.92 11.57
N CYS A 257 11.71 -0.22 11.84
CA CYS A 257 12.18 -1.16 12.86
C CYS A 257 11.89 -2.61 12.44
N ASN A 258 12.70 -3.53 12.95
CA ASN A 258 12.50 -4.97 12.75
C ASN A 258 11.51 -5.56 13.77
N ASN A 259 11.41 -4.93 14.95
CA ASN A 259 10.54 -5.38 16.03
C ASN A 259 9.85 -4.19 16.69
N LEU A 260 8.55 -4.31 16.90
CA LEU A 260 7.78 -3.39 17.73
C LEU A 260 7.94 -3.79 19.20
N THR A 261 8.49 -2.89 19.98
CA THR A 261 8.65 -3.00 21.43
C THR A 261 8.28 -1.68 22.10
N THR A 262 8.02 -1.69 23.41
CA THR A 262 7.76 -0.47 24.18
C THR A 262 8.90 0.54 24.06
N SER A 263 10.17 0.08 24.08
CA SER A 263 11.34 0.94 23.89
C SER A 263 11.35 1.56 22.50
N THR A 264 11.22 0.74 21.44
CA THR A 264 11.24 1.22 20.04
C THR A 264 10.17 2.30 19.79
N ILE A 265 8.96 2.09 20.31
CA ILE A 265 7.86 3.04 20.13
C ILE A 265 8.12 4.32 20.95
N ASN A 266 8.61 4.21 22.20
CA ASN A 266 8.95 5.38 22.99
C ASN A 266 10.07 6.21 22.36
N ASP A 267 11.10 5.56 21.81
CA ASP A 267 12.21 6.24 21.14
C ASP A 267 11.73 6.95 19.88
N TRP A 268 10.85 6.30 19.10
CA TRP A 268 10.20 6.92 17.94
C TRP A 268 9.33 8.11 18.33
N ILE A 269 8.48 8.01 19.36
CA ILE A 269 7.63 9.12 19.83
C ILE A 269 8.48 10.34 20.18
N LYS A 270 9.60 10.13 20.86
CA LYS A 270 10.49 11.21 21.35
C LYS A 270 11.32 11.84 20.24
N ASN A 271 11.88 11.03 19.35
CA ASN A 271 12.98 11.44 18.48
C ASN A 271 12.58 11.59 17.00
N SER A 272 11.36 11.14 16.59
CA SER A 272 10.97 11.25 15.20
C SER A 272 10.37 12.60 14.86
N SER A 273 10.65 13.06 13.66
CA SER A 273 9.97 14.17 13.00
C SER A 273 9.04 13.64 11.90
N SER A 274 8.03 14.41 11.57
CA SER A 274 7.23 14.17 10.37
C SER A 274 7.85 14.87 9.17
N ARG A 275 7.71 14.26 8.00
CA ARG A 275 8.01 14.89 6.71
C ARG A 275 6.78 14.80 5.85
N ARG A 276 6.49 15.87 5.11
CA ARG A 276 5.33 15.95 4.23
C ARG A 276 5.78 16.10 2.79
N ILE A 277 5.18 15.31 1.90
CA ILE A 277 5.26 15.52 0.45
C ILE A 277 3.83 15.77 -0.03
N GLN A 278 3.65 16.88 -0.75
CA GLN A 278 2.34 17.23 -1.29
C GLN A 278 2.20 16.62 -2.69
N TYR A 279 1.83 15.36 -2.74
CA TYR A 279 1.61 14.65 -4.01
C TYR A 279 0.48 15.32 -4.81
N LYS A 280 0.75 15.66 -6.06
CA LYS A 280 -0.29 16.05 -7.02
C LYS A 280 -1.09 14.82 -7.42
N ASN A 281 -2.38 15.03 -7.71
CA ASN A 281 -3.24 13.92 -8.16
C ASN A 281 -2.84 13.45 -9.56
N PRO A 282 -2.40 12.20 -9.74
CA PRO A 282 -1.93 11.72 -11.04
C PRO A 282 -3.04 11.15 -11.94
N VAL A 283 -4.31 11.18 -11.52
CA VAL A 283 -5.41 10.49 -12.20
C VAL A 283 -5.60 10.97 -13.63
N ASP A 284 -5.64 12.29 -13.86
CA ASP A 284 -5.85 12.86 -15.21
C ASP A 284 -4.72 12.48 -16.17
N LEU A 285 -3.47 12.50 -15.68
CA LEU A 285 -2.33 12.08 -16.48
C LEU A 285 -2.36 10.57 -16.75
N MET A 286 -2.72 9.77 -15.75
CA MET A 286 -2.90 8.31 -15.92
C MET A 286 -3.95 8.01 -16.99
N ILE A 287 -5.09 8.71 -17.00
CA ILE A 287 -6.15 8.54 -18.01
C ILE A 287 -5.59 8.87 -19.41
N LYS A 288 -4.90 10.00 -19.56
CA LYS A 288 -4.27 10.36 -20.86
C LYS A 288 -3.30 9.29 -21.37
N ILE A 289 -2.51 8.67 -20.47
CA ILE A 289 -1.57 7.60 -20.83
C ILE A 289 -2.32 6.33 -21.27
N ILE A 290 -3.45 6.03 -20.62
CA ILE A 290 -4.28 4.87 -20.95
C ILE A 290 -4.97 5.08 -22.32
N GLU A 291 -5.48 6.28 -22.59
CA GLU A 291 -6.14 6.62 -23.84
C GLU A 291 -5.18 6.71 -25.04
N ASN A 292 -3.91 7.01 -24.78
CA ASN A 292 -2.87 7.21 -25.81
C ASN A 292 -1.62 6.38 -25.47
N PRO A 293 -1.70 5.06 -25.48
CA PRO A 293 -0.61 4.19 -25.00
C PRO A 293 0.66 4.26 -25.86
N GLU A 294 0.60 4.72 -27.09
CA GLU A 294 1.73 4.90 -28.01
C GLU A 294 2.55 6.17 -27.74
N ILE A 295 1.98 7.15 -27.01
CA ILE A 295 2.68 8.41 -26.71
C ILE A 295 3.62 8.21 -25.51
N ASP A 296 4.78 8.85 -25.60
CA ASP A 296 5.72 8.93 -24.48
C ASP A 296 5.39 10.14 -23.58
N PHE A 297 4.88 9.87 -22.39
CA PHE A 297 4.55 10.88 -21.38
C PHE A 297 5.63 11.01 -20.28
N SER A 298 6.86 10.58 -20.53
CA SER A 298 7.93 10.55 -19.51
C SER A 298 8.21 11.93 -18.92
N ASN A 299 8.17 13.00 -19.71
CA ASN A 299 8.40 14.36 -19.23
C ASN A 299 7.24 14.84 -18.34
N GLU A 300 6.00 14.66 -18.77
CA GLU A 300 4.81 15.04 -18.03
C GLU A 300 4.71 14.28 -16.69
N ILE A 301 5.15 13.02 -16.68
CA ILE A 301 5.22 12.20 -15.45
C ILE A 301 6.26 12.76 -14.48
N ILE A 302 7.39 13.27 -14.97
CA ILE A 302 8.40 13.91 -14.12
C ILE A 302 7.90 15.29 -13.65
N ASP A 303 7.27 16.04 -14.51
CA ASP A 303 6.79 17.42 -14.22
C ASP A 303 5.60 17.45 -13.23
N ILE A 304 4.89 16.32 -13.05
CA ILE A 304 3.81 16.24 -12.06
C ILE A 304 4.34 16.31 -10.62
N TRP A 305 5.61 15.97 -10.39
CA TRP A 305 6.24 16.12 -9.09
C TRP A 305 6.53 17.58 -8.79
N ASP A 306 6.32 18.01 -7.55
CA ASP A 306 6.65 19.38 -7.16
C ASP A 306 8.17 19.55 -7.04
N THR A 307 8.73 20.52 -7.78
CA THR A 307 10.18 20.81 -7.76
C THR A 307 10.69 21.29 -6.40
N ASN A 308 9.78 21.64 -5.48
CA ASN A 308 10.12 22.05 -4.11
C ASN A 308 10.32 20.89 -3.14
N ASP A 309 9.96 19.65 -3.54
CA ASP A 309 10.18 18.44 -2.74
C ASP A 309 11.59 17.87 -2.97
N ASN A 310 12.64 18.67 -2.76
CA ASN A 310 14.01 18.18 -2.72
C ASN A 310 14.20 17.23 -1.52
N LEU A 311 14.13 15.92 -1.79
CA LEU A 311 14.41 14.83 -0.87
C LEU A 311 15.89 14.48 -0.82
#